data_728e02f9e995e64c40e24798b34752f4
#
_entry.id   728e02f9e995e64c40e24798b34752f4
#
_cell.length_a   1.000
_cell.length_b   1.000
_cell.length_c   1.000
_cell.angle_alpha   90.00
_cell.angle_beta   90.00
_cell.angle_gamma   90.00
#
_symmetry.space_group_name_H-M   'P 1'
#
loop_
_entity.id
_entity.type
_entity.pdbx_description
1 polymer ?
#
loop_
_entity_poly.entity_id
_entity_poly.type
_entity_poly.pdbx_seq_one_letter_code
_entity_poly.pdbx_strand_id
1 'polypeptide(L)'
;VPDYQNPIISPKPLEQPGVLTATLDSSQLERILKEISEVVAVADATLDRESLEVRVTGPALEIRRAAYALAAKSTDSLFAPTKILASPVQLFLPGATDTWPRNTIVVTGENSLQVLVLRQDGPRDDYKLYQYSDLLPNISFPEVPAEVVGANALKEDNKFLSMDPASLVEGLGNLLNRGFESPWALLIDPDNQYVADV
;
A
#
# COMPACT_ATOMS: atom_id res chain seq x y z
N VAL A 1 11.34 -66.33 20.35
CA VAL A 1 12.03 -65.42 19.44
C VAL A 1 11.48 -64.04 19.77
N PRO A 2 12.28 -63.06 20.22
CA PRO A 2 11.77 -61.71 20.49
C PRO A 2 11.42 -61.03 19.17
N ASP A 3 10.20 -60.52 19.12
CA ASP A 3 9.67 -59.79 17.99
C ASP A 3 10.30 -58.38 17.96
N TYR A 4 11.32 -58.20 17.12
CA TYR A 4 11.96 -56.92 16.91
C TYR A 4 11.06 -56.07 16.00
N GLN A 5 10.17 -55.29 16.58
CA GLN A 5 9.48 -54.20 15.87
C GLN A 5 10.48 -53.05 15.67
N ASN A 6 11.08 -52.99 14.52
CA ASN A 6 11.83 -51.82 14.11
C ASN A 6 10.87 -50.59 14.08
N PRO A 7 11.11 -49.55 14.88
CA PRO A 7 10.30 -48.33 14.75
C PRO A 7 10.57 -47.75 13.36
N ILE A 8 9.54 -47.68 12.56
CA ILE A 8 9.58 -46.94 11.30
C ILE A 8 9.75 -45.45 11.65
N ILE A 9 11.00 -44.99 11.68
CA ILE A 9 11.30 -43.57 11.78
C ILE A 9 10.94 -42.96 10.42
N SER A 10 9.71 -42.45 10.30
CA SER A 10 9.38 -41.58 9.16
C SER A 10 10.32 -40.37 9.23
N PRO A 11 11.13 -40.15 8.20
CA PRO A 11 11.97 -38.95 8.19
C PRO A 11 11.06 -37.74 8.32
N LYS A 12 11.34 -36.89 9.30
CA LYS A 12 10.68 -35.58 9.38
C LYS A 12 10.87 -34.89 8.05
N PRO A 13 9.79 -34.45 7.37
CA PRO A 13 9.95 -33.71 6.13
C PRO A 13 10.95 -32.58 6.38
N LEU A 14 11.97 -32.48 5.54
CA LEU A 14 12.83 -31.29 5.53
C LEU A 14 11.91 -30.11 5.30
N GLU A 15 11.81 -29.23 6.29
CA GLU A 15 11.18 -27.92 6.11
C GLU A 15 11.98 -27.24 5.00
N GLN A 16 11.46 -27.25 3.79
CA GLN A 16 11.96 -26.39 2.75
C GLN A 16 11.80 -24.96 3.27
N PRO A 17 12.85 -24.11 3.20
CA PRO A 17 12.67 -22.70 3.50
C PRO A 17 11.49 -22.24 2.66
N GLY A 18 10.40 -21.84 3.34
CA GLY A 18 9.16 -21.47 2.67
C GLY A 18 9.47 -20.34 1.70
N VAL A 19 9.30 -20.59 0.40
CA VAL A 19 9.31 -19.51 -0.58
C VAL A 19 8.11 -18.65 -0.24
N LEU A 20 8.36 -17.45 0.23
CA LEU A 20 7.29 -16.48 0.47
C LEU A 20 6.56 -16.26 -0.85
N THR A 21 5.25 -16.41 -0.82
CA THR A 21 4.38 -16.19 -1.98
C THR A 21 3.52 -14.97 -1.77
N ALA A 22 3.02 -14.42 -2.86
CA ALA A 22 2.05 -13.33 -2.81
C ALA A 22 0.86 -13.67 -1.90
N THR A 23 0.46 -12.71 -1.08
CA THR A 23 -0.60 -12.87 -0.08
C THR A 23 -2.00 -12.70 -0.66
N LEU A 24 -2.11 -12.25 -1.90
CA LEU A 24 -3.35 -11.87 -2.58
C LEU A 24 -3.21 -12.12 -4.07
N ASP A 25 -4.24 -12.64 -4.72
CA ASP A 25 -4.34 -12.76 -6.18
C ASP A 25 -5.23 -11.67 -6.80
N SER A 26 -5.19 -11.54 -8.14
CA SER A 26 -5.93 -10.50 -8.87
C SER A 26 -7.43 -10.59 -8.66
N SER A 27 -8.00 -11.80 -8.61
CA SER A 27 -9.45 -11.99 -8.46
C SER A 27 -9.94 -11.60 -7.07
N GLN A 28 -9.13 -11.88 -6.06
CA GLN A 28 -9.37 -11.43 -4.69
C GLN A 28 -9.24 -9.91 -4.59
N LEU A 29 -8.21 -9.33 -5.24
CA LEU A 29 -8.01 -7.88 -5.28
C LEU A 29 -9.22 -7.15 -5.86
N GLU A 30 -9.71 -7.57 -7.03
CA GLU A 30 -10.86 -6.93 -7.68
C GLU A 30 -12.09 -6.88 -6.76
N ARG A 31 -12.37 -7.99 -6.07
CA ARG A 31 -13.46 -8.05 -5.10
C ARG A 31 -13.25 -7.09 -3.94
N ILE A 32 -12.03 -7.07 -3.37
CA ILE A 32 -11.66 -6.20 -2.24
C ILE A 32 -11.79 -4.73 -2.63
N LEU A 33 -11.25 -4.33 -3.79
CA LEU A 33 -11.34 -2.96 -4.29
C LEU A 33 -12.79 -2.52 -4.52
N LYS A 34 -13.61 -3.41 -5.08
CA LYS A 34 -15.05 -3.15 -5.26
C LYS A 34 -15.73 -2.90 -3.91
N GLU A 35 -15.55 -3.79 -2.94
CA GLU A 35 -16.14 -3.66 -1.61
C GLU A 35 -15.68 -2.39 -0.88
N ILE A 36 -14.39 -2.05 -0.97
CA ILE A 36 -13.85 -0.81 -0.41
C ILE A 36 -14.50 0.40 -1.06
N SER A 37 -14.56 0.44 -2.40
CA SER A 37 -15.11 1.59 -3.13
C SER A 37 -16.60 1.79 -2.86
N GLU A 38 -17.38 0.70 -2.72
CA GLU A 38 -18.79 0.75 -2.39
C GLU A 38 -19.03 1.30 -0.97
N VAL A 39 -18.30 0.78 0.03
CA VAL A 39 -18.39 1.29 1.42
C VAL A 39 -18.01 2.75 1.48
N VAL A 40 -16.90 3.12 0.84
CA VAL A 40 -16.45 4.51 0.83
C VAL A 40 -17.45 5.42 0.12
N ALA A 41 -18.01 5.03 -1.01
CA ALA A 41 -18.99 5.83 -1.74
C ALA A 41 -20.27 6.09 -0.92
N VAL A 42 -20.75 5.10 -0.18
CA VAL A 42 -21.90 5.25 0.71
C VAL A 42 -21.57 6.18 1.87
N ALA A 43 -20.42 6.01 2.50
CA ALA A 43 -19.96 6.85 3.60
C ALA A 43 -19.73 8.30 3.16
N ASP A 44 -19.16 8.53 1.97
CA ASP A 44 -18.93 9.86 1.39
C ASP A 44 -20.27 10.59 1.13
N ALA A 45 -21.28 9.87 0.65
CA ALA A 45 -22.60 10.44 0.35
C ALA A 45 -23.35 10.90 1.62
N THR A 46 -23.10 10.24 2.75
CA THR A 46 -23.77 10.52 4.04
C THR A 46 -22.87 11.19 5.06
N LEU A 47 -21.60 11.38 4.76
CA LEU A 47 -20.54 11.85 5.68
C LEU A 47 -20.47 11.00 6.96
N ASP A 48 -20.79 9.72 6.84
CA ASP A 48 -20.84 8.76 7.95
C ASP A 48 -19.44 8.22 8.26
N ARG A 49 -18.89 8.63 9.39
CA ARG A 49 -17.55 8.27 9.85
C ARG A 49 -17.47 6.83 10.36
N GLU A 50 -18.55 6.30 10.91
CA GLU A 50 -18.56 4.99 11.55
C GLU A 50 -18.57 3.89 10.48
N SER A 51 -19.32 4.07 9.40
CA SER A 51 -19.38 3.12 8.30
C SER A 51 -18.04 2.95 7.57
N LEU A 52 -17.16 3.96 7.60
CA LEU A 52 -15.82 3.86 7.02
C LEU A 52 -14.96 2.77 7.68
N GLU A 53 -15.06 2.58 8.98
CA GLU A 53 -14.17 1.69 9.74
C GLU A 53 -14.26 0.23 9.31
N VAL A 54 -15.33 -0.13 8.61
CA VAL A 54 -15.51 -1.47 8.05
C VAL A 54 -14.42 -1.78 7.01
N ARG A 55 -14.09 -0.82 6.14
CA ARG A 55 -13.15 -1.02 5.02
C ARG A 55 -12.04 0.02 4.92
N VAL A 56 -11.94 0.96 5.87
CA VAL A 56 -10.90 2.00 5.90
C VAL A 56 -10.23 2.01 7.27
N THR A 57 -8.93 2.24 7.31
CA THR A 57 -8.13 2.28 8.55
C THR A 57 -6.92 3.21 8.40
N GLY A 58 -6.22 3.48 9.49
CA GLY A 58 -4.98 4.25 9.50
C GLY A 58 -5.10 5.66 8.90
N PRO A 59 -4.08 6.14 8.20
CA PRO A 59 -4.05 7.49 7.63
C PRO A 59 -5.24 7.78 6.70
N ALA A 60 -5.70 6.81 5.91
CA ALA A 60 -6.87 7.00 5.04
C ALA A 60 -8.14 7.33 5.83
N LEU A 61 -8.33 6.69 6.98
CA LEU A 61 -9.48 6.96 7.86
C LEU A 61 -9.41 8.37 8.44
N GLU A 62 -8.24 8.79 8.90
CA GLU A 62 -8.06 10.12 9.49
C GLU A 62 -8.24 11.24 8.45
N ILE A 63 -7.71 11.07 7.25
CA ILE A 63 -7.89 12.03 6.14
C ILE A 63 -9.38 12.16 5.80
N ARG A 64 -10.12 11.05 5.70
CA ARG A 64 -11.55 11.09 5.39
C ARG A 64 -12.39 11.69 6.51
N ARG A 65 -12.08 11.38 7.76
CA ARG A 65 -12.72 11.99 8.91
C ARG A 65 -12.56 13.52 8.93
N ALA A 66 -11.35 13.99 8.59
CA ALA A 66 -11.08 15.42 8.46
C ALA A 66 -11.86 16.02 7.28
N ALA A 67 -11.86 15.37 6.12
CA ALA A 67 -12.62 15.81 4.96
C ALA A 67 -14.13 15.91 5.25
N TYR A 68 -14.72 14.92 5.94
CA TYR A 68 -16.13 14.97 6.33
C TYR A 68 -16.43 16.10 7.30
N ALA A 69 -15.51 16.40 8.24
CA ALA A 69 -15.67 17.52 9.15
C ALA A 69 -15.63 18.88 8.43
N LEU A 70 -14.88 18.99 7.35
CA LEU A 70 -14.82 20.18 6.50
C LEU A 70 -16.05 20.27 5.59
N ALA A 71 -16.40 19.19 4.90
CA ALA A 71 -17.56 19.11 4.01
C ALA A 71 -18.89 19.42 4.75
N ALA A 72 -19.01 19.02 6.01
CA ALA A 72 -20.16 19.37 6.84
C ALA A 72 -20.30 20.87 7.15
N LYS A 73 -19.22 21.65 6.98
CA LYS A 73 -19.18 23.10 7.28
C LYS A 73 -19.19 23.98 6.01
N SER A 74 -18.88 23.40 4.87
CA SER A 74 -18.75 24.12 3.62
C SER A 74 -19.32 23.30 2.45
N THR A 75 -19.98 23.98 1.53
CA THR A 75 -20.46 23.38 0.28
C THR A 75 -19.43 23.51 -0.85
N ASP A 76 -18.23 24.00 -0.55
CA ASP A 76 -17.15 24.12 -1.52
C ASP A 76 -16.66 22.73 -1.91
N SER A 77 -16.59 22.46 -3.20
CA SER A 77 -16.13 21.20 -3.78
C SER A 77 -14.66 20.87 -3.43
N LEU A 78 -13.86 21.86 -3.04
CA LEU A 78 -12.49 21.65 -2.56
C LEU A 78 -12.42 20.76 -1.30
N PHE A 79 -13.49 20.71 -0.52
CA PHE A 79 -13.57 19.89 0.68
C PHE A 79 -14.31 18.56 0.46
N ALA A 80 -14.73 18.29 -0.77
CA ALA A 80 -15.34 17.00 -1.08
C ALA A 80 -14.33 15.87 -0.94
N PRO A 81 -14.70 14.73 -0.34
CA PRO A 81 -13.82 13.60 -0.23
C PRO A 81 -13.39 13.07 -1.61
N THR A 82 -12.11 12.79 -1.80
CA THR A 82 -11.60 12.22 -3.04
C THR A 82 -12.21 10.85 -3.29
N LYS A 83 -12.80 10.63 -4.47
CA LYS A 83 -13.38 9.35 -4.85
C LYS A 83 -12.29 8.28 -4.92
N ILE A 84 -12.54 7.10 -4.36
CA ILE A 84 -11.65 5.95 -4.50
C ILE A 84 -11.95 5.24 -5.82
N LEU A 85 -10.92 5.11 -6.65
CA LEU A 85 -10.98 4.43 -7.94
C LEU A 85 -10.69 2.95 -7.73
N ALA A 86 -11.68 2.07 -7.98
CA ALA A 86 -11.50 0.62 -7.86
C ALA A 86 -10.95 -0.02 -9.14
N SER A 87 -11.08 0.64 -10.27
CA SER A 87 -10.71 0.11 -11.60
C SER A 87 -10.48 1.23 -12.61
N PRO A 88 -9.78 0.95 -13.74
CA PRO A 88 -9.01 -0.26 -13.98
C PRO A 88 -7.77 -0.33 -13.09
N VAL A 89 -7.25 -1.55 -12.86
CA VAL A 89 -5.98 -1.78 -12.15
C VAL A 89 -4.84 -1.64 -13.17
N GLN A 90 -3.91 -0.75 -12.90
CA GLN A 90 -2.73 -0.48 -13.74
C GLN A 90 -1.47 -1.18 -13.21
N LEU A 91 -1.37 -1.30 -11.88
CA LEU A 91 -0.27 -1.98 -11.22
C LEU A 91 -0.81 -2.69 -9.98
N PHE A 92 -0.35 -3.92 -9.76
CA PHE A 92 -0.67 -4.72 -8.60
C PHE A 92 0.61 -5.31 -8.01
N LEU A 93 0.93 -4.92 -6.79
CA LEU A 93 2.11 -5.38 -6.06
C LEU A 93 1.69 -5.95 -4.70
N PRO A 94 1.33 -7.24 -4.64
CA PRO A 94 1.00 -7.90 -3.38
C PRO A 94 2.24 -8.07 -2.51
N GLY A 95 2.08 -7.95 -1.20
CA GLY A 95 3.14 -8.31 -0.27
C GLY A 95 3.41 -9.82 -0.30
N ALA A 96 4.68 -10.22 -0.18
CA ALA A 96 5.09 -11.59 0.01
C ALA A 96 5.57 -11.77 1.45
N THR A 97 4.72 -12.31 2.32
CA THR A 97 5.00 -12.50 3.74
C THR A 97 4.13 -13.59 4.34
N ASP A 98 4.65 -14.28 5.34
CA ASP A 98 3.93 -15.24 6.17
C ASP A 98 3.43 -14.65 7.50
N THR A 99 3.73 -13.37 7.73
CA THR A 99 3.37 -12.63 8.95
C THR A 99 2.36 -11.52 8.67
N TRP A 100 1.85 -10.89 9.72
CA TRP A 100 0.98 -9.72 9.69
C TRP A 100 1.67 -8.52 10.33
N PRO A 101 1.33 -7.29 9.96
CA PRO A 101 0.33 -6.95 8.94
C PRO A 101 0.79 -7.25 7.51
N ARG A 102 -0.15 -7.59 6.63
CA ARG A 102 0.08 -7.77 5.20
C ARG A 102 -0.30 -6.50 4.45
N ASN A 103 0.59 -6.02 3.61
CA ASN A 103 0.35 -4.83 2.81
C ASN A 103 0.37 -5.17 1.33
N THR A 104 -0.43 -4.44 0.56
CA THR A 104 -0.53 -4.57 -0.89
C THR A 104 -0.61 -3.17 -1.48
N ILE A 105 0.18 -2.89 -2.50
CA ILE A 105 0.16 -1.62 -3.24
C ILE A 105 -0.56 -1.86 -4.57
N VAL A 106 -1.49 -0.98 -4.88
CA VAL A 106 -2.26 -1.02 -6.13
C VAL A 106 -2.29 0.36 -6.74
N VAL A 107 -2.13 0.44 -8.05
CA VAL A 107 -2.41 1.67 -8.80
C VAL A 107 -3.65 1.45 -9.64
N THR A 108 -4.60 2.33 -9.51
CA THR A 108 -5.89 2.27 -10.19
C THR A 108 -6.19 3.56 -10.94
N GLY A 109 -7.11 3.49 -11.90
CA GLY A 109 -7.54 4.62 -12.71
C GLY A 109 -7.03 4.56 -14.15
N GLU A 110 -7.50 5.47 -15.00
CA GLU A 110 -7.17 5.52 -16.42
C GLU A 110 -6.56 6.88 -16.79
N ASN A 111 -7.32 7.96 -16.66
CA ASN A 111 -6.86 9.31 -16.96
C ASN A 111 -6.25 10.02 -15.75
N SER A 112 -6.70 9.65 -14.58
CA SER A 112 -6.14 10.06 -13.29
C SER A 112 -5.79 8.80 -12.54
N LEU A 113 -4.54 8.67 -12.16
CA LEU A 113 -4.04 7.50 -11.44
C LEU A 113 -4.07 7.76 -9.94
N GLN A 114 -4.40 6.71 -9.20
CA GLN A 114 -4.44 6.74 -7.75
C GLN A 114 -3.67 5.55 -7.19
N VAL A 115 -2.75 5.79 -6.27
CA VAL A 115 -2.09 4.73 -5.52
C VAL A 115 -2.91 4.42 -4.28
N LEU A 116 -3.18 3.15 -4.05
CA LEU A 116 -3.89 2.62 -2.90
C LEU A 116 -2.97 1.66 -2.16
N VAL A 117 -2.90 1.80 -0.84
CA VAL A 117 -2.26 0.82 0.04
C VAL A 117 -3.35 0.10 0.81
N LEU A 118 -3.44 -1.19 0.59
CA LEU A 118 -4.36 -2.07 1.31
C LEU A 118 -3.59 -2.79 2.41
N ARG A 119 -4.23 -2.96 3.57
CA ARG A 119 -3.64 -3.60 4.73
C ARG A 119 -4.59 -4.60 5.37
N GLN A 120 -4.04 -5.74 5.75
CA GLN A 120 -4.69 -6.76 6.56
C GLN A 120 -3.90 -6.94 7.86
N ASP A 121 -4.51 -6.71 9.01
CA ASP A 121 -3.83 -6.73 10.31
C ASP A 121 -3.73 -8.11 10.93
N GLY A 122 -4.60 -9.04 10.56
CA GLY A 122 -4.60 -10.40 11.07
C GLY A 122 -5.21 -11.40 10.09
N PRO A 123 -5.11 -12.71 10.38
CA PRO A 123 -5.51 -13.78 9.46
C PRO A 123 -7.02 -13.88 9.23
N ARG A 124 -7.82 -13.26 10.07
CA ARG A 124 -9.29 -13.23 9.98
C ARG A 124 -9.83 -11.85 9.67
N ASP A 125 -8.94 -10.86 9.56
CA ASP A 125 -9.33 -9.49 9.26
C ASP A 125 -9.48 -9.30 7.75
N ASP A 126 -10.37 -8.41 7.38
CA ASP A 126 -10.50 -7.98 5.99
C ASP A 126 -9.34 -7.06 5.59
N TYR A 127 -9.00 -7.07 4.30
CA TYR A 127 -8.17 -6.01 3.75
C TYR A 127 -8.94 -4.69 3.81
N LYS A 128 -8.28 -3.66 4.32
CA LYS A 128 -8.80 -2.30 4.44
C LYS A 128 -7.91 -1.32 3.67
N LEU A 129 -8.52 -0.26 3.18
CA LEU A 129 -7.78 0.89 2.65
C LEU A 129 -7.03 1.56 3.81
N TYR A 130 -5.70 1.50 3.75
CA TYR A 130 -4.83 2.07 4.77
C TYR A 130 -4.33 3.47 4.38
N GLN A 131 -4.01 3.66 3.10
CA GLN A 131 -3.57 4.94 2.55
C GLN A 131 -3.97 5.06 1.09
N TYR A 132 -4.17 6.27 0.61
CA TYR A 132 -4.37 6.58 -0.79
C TYR A 132 -3.79 7.95 -1.13
N SER A 133 -3.43 8.14 -2.39
CA SER A 133 -2.99 9.42 -2.94
C SER A 133 -3.25 9.43 -4.43
N ASP A 134 -3.66 10.57 -4.95
CA ASP A 134 -3.65 10.80 -6.38
C ASP A 134 -2.20 10.94 -6.85
N LEU A 135 -1.90 10.42 -8.03
CA LEU A 135 -0.58 10.49 -8.63
C LEU A 135 -0.48 11.70 -9.54
N LEU A 136 0.71 12.30 -9.56
CA LEU A 136 1.00 13.37 -10.51
C LEU A 136 0.94 12.83 -11.96
N PRO A 137 0.62 13.68 -12.92
CA PRO A 137 0.64 13.31 -14.34
C PRO A 137 2.04 12.82 -14.77
N ASN A 138 2.06 11.91 -15.75
CA ASN A 138 3.29 11.40 -16.37
C ASN A 138 4.23 10.59 -15.46
N ILE A 139 3.76 10.12 -14.31
CA ILE A 139 4.54 9.17 -13.50
C ILE A 139 4.61 7.82 -14.23
N SER A 140 5.83 7.29 -14.37
CA SER A 140 6.10 5.93 -14.81
C SER A 140 6.52 5.07 -13.62
N PHE A 141 6.02 3.84 -13.60
CA PHE A 141 6.43 2.86 -12.58
C PHE A 141 7.54 1.98 -13.13
N PRO A 142 8.51 1.57 -12.29
CA PRO A 142 9.47 0.55 -12.67
C PRO A 142 8.76 -0.79 -12.89
N GLU A 143 9.43 -1.70 -13.59
CA GLU A 143 8.96 -3.10 -13.67
C GLU A 143 8.84 -3.68 -12.26
N VAL A 144 7.69 -4.26 -11.97
CA VAL A 144 7.43 -4.93 -10.68
C VAL A 144 7.47 -6.44 -10.87
N PRO A 145 7.79 -7.20 -9.80
CA PRO A 145 7.71 -8.66 -9.83
C PRO A 145 6.33 -9.14 -10.27
N ALA A 146 6.29 -10.32 -10.92
CA ALA A 146 5.02 -10.95 -11.24
C ALA A 146 4.16 -11.13 -9.98
N GLU A 147 2.85 -11.01 -10.11
CA GLU A 147 1.88 -11.07 -9.00
C GLU A 147 2.10 -12.30 -8.08
N VAL A 148 2.40 -13.46 -8.68
CA VAL A 148 2.63 -14.71 -7.94
C VAL A 148 3.85 -14.66 -7.03
N VAL A 149 4.82 -13.80 -7.33
CA VAL A 149 6.05 -13.63 -6.53
C VAL A 149 5.80 -12.64 -5.41
N GLY A 150 5.13 -11.52 -5.71
CA GLY A 150 4.92 -10.43 -4.78
C GLY A 150 6.21 -9.67 -4.42
N ALA A 151 6.10 -8.75 -3.47
CA ALA A 151 7.19 -7.93 -2.98
C ALA A 151 7.46 -8.16 -1.49
N ASN A 152 8.74 -8.25 -1.13
CA ASN A 152 9.16 -8.32 0.26
C ASN A 152 9.31 -6.90 0.84
N ALA A 153 8.87 -6.72 2.08
CA ALA A 153 9.15 -5.48 2.80
C ALA A 153 10.66 -5.36 3.07
N LEU A 154 11.20 -4.20 2.77
CA LEU A 154 12.58 -3.86 3.12
C LEU A 154 12.64 -3.36 4.57
N LYS A 155 13.76 -3.63 5.23
CA LYS A 155 14.06 -3.04 6.54
C LYS A 155 14.40 -1.57 6.36
N GLU A 156 14.06 -0.75 7.35
CA GLU A 156 14.30 0.69 7.35
C GLU A 156 15.79 1.04 7.20
N ASP A 157 16.68 0.19 7.71
CA ASP A 157 18.15 0.33 7.68
C ASP A 157 18.82 -0.49 6.56
N ASN A 158 18.11 -0.79 5.48
CA ASN A 158 18.65 -1.59 4.38
C ASN A 158 19.82 -0.88 3.70
N LYS A 159 21.00 -1.48 3.82
CA LYS A 159 22.28 -0.91 3.31
C LYS A 159 22.60 -1.30 1.86
N PHE A 160 21.75 -2.10 1.22
CA PHE A 160 21.93 -2.48 -0.19
C PHE A 160 21.31 -1.49 -1.18
N LEU A 161 20.63 -0.47 -0.66
CA LEU A 161 20.08 0.62 -1.44
C LEU A 161 21.07 1.79 -1.47
N SER A 162 21.01 2.63 -2.49
CA SER A 162 21.79 3.87 -2.58
C SER A 162 21.47 4.83 -1.43
N MET A 163 20.26 4.74 -0.91
CA MET A 163 19.78 5.46 0.27
C MET A 163 18.86 4.52 1.05
N ASP A 164 19.02 4.41 2.36
CA ASP A 164 18.11 3.63 3.19
C ASP A 164 16.72 4.31 3.28
N PRO A 165 15.64 3.54 3.46
CA PRO A 165 14.28 4.07 3.48
C PRO A 165 14.03 5.13 4.58
N ALA A 166 14.70 5.02 5.72
CA ALA A 166 14.56 6.00 6.81
C ALA A 166 15.15 7.36 6.41
N SER A 167 16.34 7.35 5.80
CA SER A 167 17.03 8.57 5.33
C SER A 167 16.33 9.23 4.13
N LEU A 168 15.54 8.46 3.34
CA LEU A 168 14.84 9.00 2.17
C LEU A 168 13.84 10.11 2.55
N VAL A 169 13.06 9.91 3.60
CA VAL A 169 12.06 10.89 4.05
C VAL A 169 12.72 12.16 4.58
N GLU A 170 13.80 11.99 5.36
CA GLU A 170 14.61 13.12 5.87
C GLU A 170 15.24 13.89 4.71
N GLY A 171 15.84 13.16 3.76
CA GLY A 171 16.49 13.74 2.58
C GLY A 171 15.53 14.52 1.71
N LEU A 172 14.34 13.99 1.44
CA LEU A 172 13.30 14.70 0.70
C LEU A 172 12.85 15.97 1.44
N GLY A 173 12.58 15.88 2.75
CA GLY A 173 12.24 17.05 3.56
C GLY A 173 13.32 18.12 3.57
N ASN A 174 14.59 17.73 3.62
CA ASN A 174 15.72 18.66 3.54
C ASN A 174 15.79 19.32 2.16
N LEU A 175 15.59 18.55 1.08
CA LEU A 175 15.57 19.06 -0.29
C LEU A 175 14.44 20.07 -0.51
N LEU A 176 13.22 19.77 -0.07
CA LEU A 176 12.07 20.68 -0.18
C LEU A 176 12.28 22.00 0.59
N ASN A 177 13.04 21.99 1.71
CA ASN A 177 13.33 23.18 2.50
C ASN A 177 14.51 24.00 1.97
N ARG A 178 15.51 23.39 1.31
CA ARG A 178 16.76 24.02 0.91
C ARG A 178 17.01 24.04 -0.59
N GLY A 179 16.14 23.42 -1.36
CA GLY A 179 16.29 23.30 -2.81
C GLY A 179 17.61 22.62 -3.18
N PHE A 180 18.22 23.07 -4.26
CA PHE A 180 19.50 22.53 -4.76
C PHE A 180 20.72 22.75 -3.87
N GLU A 181 20.59 23.56 -2.80
CA GLU A 181 21.65 23.68 -1.76
C GLU A 181 21.64 22.48 -0.78
N SER A 182 20.66 21.60 -0.87
CA SER A 182 20.59 20.39 -0.09
C SER A 182 21.68 19.40 -0.50
N PRO A 183 22.39 18.75 0.47
CA PRO A 183 23.33 17.68 0.15
C PRO A 183 22.65 16.47 -0.51
N TRP A 184 21.31 16.38 -0.44
CA TRP A 184 20.50 15.32 -1.02
C TRP A 184 20.12 15.59 -2.49
N ALA A 185 20.37 16.79 -3.01
CA ALA A 185 20.01 17.19 -4.37
C ALA A 185 20.65 16.29 -5.45
N LEU A 186 21.82 15.70 -5.17
CA LEU A 186 22.51 14.80 -6.11
C LEU A 186 21.90 13.39 -6.16
N LEU A 187 21.05 13.03 -5.19
CA LEU A 187 20.45 11.71 -5.08
C LEU A 187 19.01 11.67 -5.57
N ILE A 188 18.42 12.83 -5.82
CA ILE A 188 17.05 12.98 -6.29
C ILE A 188 17.10 13.58 -7.69
N ASP A 189 16.33 13.02 -8.60
CA ASP A 189 16.25 13.47 -9.99
C ASP A 189 15.88 14.95 -10.03
N PRO A 190 16.70 15.83 -10.66
CA PRO A 190 16.41 17.25 -10.77
C PRO A 190 15.11 17.54 -11.57
N ASP A 191 14.71 16.63 -12.45
CA ASP A 191 13.46 16.72 -13.20
C ASP A 191 12.25 16.22 -12.41
N ASN A 192 12.44 15.86 -11.12
CA ASN A 192 11.36 15.46 -10.24
C ASN A 192 10.39 16.65 -10.02
N GLN A 193 9.12 16.46 -10.37
CA GLN A 193 8.10 17.51 -10.29
C GLN A 193 7.94 18.11 -8.89
N TYR A 194 8.13 17.32 -7.83
CA TYR A 194 8.07 17.82 -6.44
C TYR A 194 9.20 18.79 -6.12
N VAL A 195 10.30 18.76 -6.87
CA VAL A 195 11.47 19.62 -6.66
C VAL A 195 11.43 20.81 -7.59
N ALA A 196 10.86 20.66 -8.77
CA ALA A 196 10.76 21.74 -9.78
C ALA A 196 9.79 22.87 -9.37
N ASP A 197 8.83 22.58 -8.50
CA ASP A 197 7.80 23.53 -8.05
C ASP A 197 8.18 24.23 -6.71
N VAL A 198 9.40 23.98 -6.16
CA VAL A 198 9.92 24.59 -4.93
C VAL A 198 11.04 25.56 -5.25
#